data_cfb23d2788a2ded9a78b34b3c3505f61
#
_entry.id   cfb23d2788a2ded9a78b34b3c3505f61
#
_cell.length_a   1.000
_cell.length_b   1.000
_cell.length_c   1.000
_cell.angle_alpha   90.00
_cell.angle_beta   90.00
_cell.angle_gamma   90.00
#
_symmetry.space_group_name_H-M   'P 1'
#
loop_
_entity.id
_entity.type
_entity.pdbx_description
1 polymer ?
#
loop_
_entity_poly.entity_id
_entity_poly.type
_entity_poly.pdbx_seq_one_letter_code
_entity_poly.pdbx_strand_id
1 'polypeptide(L)'
;MLEIFRSFSDTIEITLEENVENFPKQFLRGYCQPIFRRGIRWNWTIFDEIDIRPCPDGSSGLAQFHCASNGKWSKYGPNLGSCKTSIISRIEDGVRKQKAENELITNLARFFKSRNQFFGGDIDGAVAIIRTLTDRLQYRFQTEETSGPKPYAVRKNYMQNFFQDVIRSVSTLISKQTIDSWMDLDKDRRMNIVSNMLSTLDEGAFLLADFIDIPEILEETSSNIGNAI
;
A
#
# COMPACT_ATOMS: atom_id res chain seq x y z
N MET A 1 -45.15 -4.94 3.82
CA MET A 1 -44.33 -6.07 4.31
C MET A 1 -42.86 -5.69 4.43
N LEU A 2 -42.27 -4.94 3.51
CA LEU A 2 -40.85 -4.52 3.57
C LEU A 2 -40.54 -3.44 4.65
N GLU A 3 -41.49 -2.59 5.01
CA GLU A 3 -41.30 -1.57 6.05
C GLU A 3 -41.29 -2.17 7.48
N ILE A 4 -42.01 -3.28 7.69
CA ILE A 4 -42.03 -3.97 8.99
C ILE A 4 -40.66 -4.62 9.28
N PHE A 5 -39.98 -5.14 8.26
CA PHE A 5 -38.64 -5.74 8.41
C PHE A 5 -37.55 -4.70 8.68
N ARG A 6 -37.65 -3.49 8.07
CA ARG A 6 -36.71 -2.39 8.40
C ARG A 6 -36.85 -1.91 9.84
N SER A 7 -38.09 -1.69 10.31
CA SER A 7 -38.35 -1.28 11.70
C SER A 7 -37.88 -2.34 12.72
N PHE A 8 -37.94 -3.62 12.37
CA PHE A 8 -37.48 -4.69 13.24
C PHE A 8 -35.94 -4.75 13.34
N SER A 9 -35.25 -4.49 12.21
CA SER A 9 -33.77 -4.44 12.17
C SER A 9 -33.23 -3.27 12.99
N ASP A 10 -33.81 -2.06 12.81
CA ASP A 10 -33.39 -0.85 13.53
C ASP A 10 -33.67 -0.95 15.05
N THR A 11 -34.75 -1.63 15.43
CA THR A 11 -35.11 -1.83 16.85
C THR A 11 -34.17 -2.85 17.53
N ILE A 12 -33.69 -3.87 16.80
CA ILE A 12 -32.73 -4.84 17.31
C ILE A 12 -31.33 -4.21 17.47
N GLU A 13 -30.90 -3.35 16.54
CA GLU A 13 -29.63 -2.63 16.68
C GLU A 13 -29.63 -1.67 17.89
N ILE A 14 -30.71 -0.91 18.09
CA ILE A 14 -30.82 0.04 19.21
C ILE A 14 -30.85 -0.71 20.57
N THR A 15 -31.53 -1.85 20.65
CA THR A 15 -31.57 -2.66 21.90
C THR A 15 -30.24 -3.36 22.17
N LEU A 16 -29.42 -3.66 21.19
CA LEU A 16 -28.11 -4.26 21.37
C LEU A 16 -27.06 -3.26 21.91
N GLU A 17 -27.17 -1.98 21.55
CA GLU A 17 -26.25 -0.95 22.05
C GLU A 17 -26.52 -0.54 23.52
N GLU A 18 -27.78 -0.55 23.95
CA GLU A 18 -28.13 -0.11 25.28
C GLU A 18 -28.08 -1.19 26.39
N ASN A 19 -28.05 -2.50 26.02
CA ASN A 19 -28.15 -3.59 26.97
C ASN A 19 -27.05 -4.68 26.86
N VAL A 20 -25.90 -4.39 26.28
CA VAL A 20 -24.82 -5.38 26.12
C VAL A 20 -24.32 -5.96 27.43
N GLU A 21 -24.44 -5.23 28.56
CA GLU A 21 -24.03 -5.72 29.88
C GLU A 21 -24.95 -6.81 30.47
N ASN A 22 -26.17 -6.94 29.96
CA ASN A 22 -27.20 -7.87 30.52
C ASN A 22 -27.54 -9.05 29.60
N PHE A 23 -26.87 -9.22 28.44
CA PHE A 23 -27.15 -10.39 27.62
C PHE A 23 -26.58 -11.65 28.28
N PRO A 24 -27.38 -12.73 28.42
CA PRO A 24 -26.89 -13.99 28.96
C PRO A 24 -25.73 -14.50 28.12
N LYS A 25 -24.59 -14.78 28.75
CA LYS A 25 -23.37 -15.29 28.08
C LYS A 25 -23.61 -16.51 27.17
N GLN A 26 -24.75 -17.18 27.30
CA GLN A 26 -25.15 -18.31 26.46
C GLN A 26 -25.53 -17.92 25.03
N PHE A 27 -26.02 -16.69 24.79
CA PHE A 27 -26.36 -16.21 23.44
C PHE A 27 -25.15 -15.71 22.65
N LEU A 28 -24.03 -15.43 23.34
CA LEU A 28 -22.81 -14.91 22.74
C LEU A 28 -21.87 -16.02 22.21
N ARG A 29 -22.24 -17.30 22.36
CA ARG A 29 -21.40 -18.42 21.95
C ARG A 29 -21.25 -18.60 20.43
N GLY A 30 -21.99 -17.84 19.65
CA GLY A 30 -21.96 -17.87 18.18
C GLY A 30 -21.31 -16.68 17.50
N TYR A 31 -20.68 -15.77 18.27
CA TYR A 31 -20.20 -14.49 17.74
C TYR A 31 -18.81 -14.11 18.24
N CYS A 32 -18.03 -13.43 17.37
CA CYS A 32 -16.89 -12.65 17.79
C CYS A 32 -17.36 -11.32 18.38
N GLN A 33 -16.76 -10.91 19.50
CA GLN A 33 -17.09 -9.65 20.16
C GLN A 33 -16.55 -8.45 19.39
N PRO A 34 -17.21 -7.27 19.48
CA PRO A 34 -16.69 -6.07 18.88
C PRO A 34 -15.28 -5.73 19.36
N ILE A 35 -14.44 -5.27 18.44
CA ILE A 35 -13.06 -4.86 18.73
C ILE A 35 -12.68 -3.65 17.89
N PHE A 36 -11.85 -2.77 18.44
CA PHE A 36 -11.21 -1.71 17.67
C PHE A 36 -9.81 -2.17 17.26
N ARG A 37 -9.56 -2.27 15.94
CA ARG A 37 -8.27 -2.71 15.42
C ARG A 37 -7.96 -2.08 14.06
N ARG A 38 -6.73 -1.64 13.86
CA ARG A 38 -6.26 -1.00 12.61
C ARG A 38 -7.07 0.26 12.23
N GLY A 39 -7.55 1.03 13.24
CA GLY A 39 -8.35 2.23 13.00
C GLY A 39 -9.81 1.97 12.64
N ILE A 40 -10.29 0.73 12.74
CA ILE A 40 -11.65 0.32 12.39
C ILE A 40 -12.32 -0.31 13.63
N ARG A 41 -13.61 0.06 13.87
CA ARG A 41 -14.47 -0.64 14.80
C ARG A 41 -15.15 -1.80 14.08
N TRP A 42 -14.82 -3.02 14.51
CA TRP A 42 -15.41 -4.27 14.04
C TRP A 42 -16.58 -4.62 14.95
N ASN A 43 -17.72 -5.02 14.38
CA ASN A 43 -18.93 -5.30 15.12
C ASN A 43 -19.05 -6.79 15.51
N TRP A 44 -20.14 -7.12 16.23
CA TRP A 44 -20.52 -8.50 16.47
C TRP A 44 -20.63 -9.24 15.14
N THR A 45 -19.91 -10.34 14.98
CA THR A 45 -19.87 -11.11 13.75
C THR A 45 -20.07 -12.58 14.04
N ILE A 46 -20.93 -13.22 13.30
CA ILE A 46 -21.22 -14.66 13.45
C ILE A 46 -19.96 -15.48 13.14
N PHE A 47 -19.83 -16.63 13.77
CA PHE A 47 -18.74 -17.57 13.47
C PHE A 47 -18.68 -17.91 11.99
N ASP A 48 -17.45 -18.04 11.49
CA ASP A 48 -17.11 -18.34 10.10
C ASP A 48 -17.54 -17.26 9.08
N GLU A 49 -18.05 -16.10 9.55
CA GLU A 49 -18.37 -14.95 8.71
C GLU A 49 -17.27 -13.89 8.72
N ILE A 50 -17.37 -12.99 7.76
CA ILE A 50 -16.44 -11.87 7.56
C ILE A 50 -17.20 -10.56 7.81
N ASP A 51 -16.73 -9.76 8.75
CA ASP A 51 -17.16 -8.36 8.87
C ASP A 51 -16.45 -7.53 7.81
N ILE A 52 -17.22 -6.76 7.04
CA ILE A 52 -16.70 -5.89 5.96
C ILE A 52 -17.00 -4.44 6.34
N ARG A 53 -15.95 -3.64 6.39
CA ARG A 53 -16.01 -2.23 6.80
C ARG A 53 -15.34 -1.32 5.78
N PRO A 54 -15.76 -0.06 5.68
CA PRO A 54 -14.97 0.95 4.97
C PRO A 54 -13.56 1.03 5.54
N CYS A 55 -12.60 1.32 4.68
CA CYS A 55 -11.24 1.60 5.12
C CYS A 55 -11.18 2.84 6.02
N PRO A 56 -10.12 2.99 6.84
CA PRO A 56 -9.96 4.14 7.73
C PRO A 56 -9.97 5.49 6.98
N ASP A 57 -10.30 6.56 7.69
CA ASP A 57 -10.38 7.92 7.16
C ASP A 57 -9.11 8.32 6.37
N GLY A 58 -9.32 8.98 5.24
CA GLY A 58 -8.25 9.37 4.33
C GLY A 58 -7.75 8.25 3.42
N SER A 59 -8.43 7.10 3.43
CA SER A 59 -8.24 5.99 2.50
C SER A 59 -9.57 5.56 1.86
N SER A 60 -9.50 4.75 0.81
CA SER A 60 -10.63 4.19 0.09
C SER A 60 -10.50 2.67 -0.01
N GLY A 61 -11.62 1.98 -0.19
CA GLY A 61 -11.71 0.54 -0.29
C GLY A 61 -12.49 -0.08 0.86
N LEU A 62 -12.44 -1.41 0.97
CA LEU A 62 -13.11 -2.19 2.00
C LEU A 62 -12.09 -3.03 2.75
N ALA A 63 -12.16 -2.98 4.08
CA ALA A 63 -11.42 -3.84 4.98
C ALA A 63 -12.29 -5.03 5.39
N GLN A 64 -11.66 -6.17 5.69
CA GLN A 64 -12.32 -7.42 6.01
C GLN A 64 -11.71 -8.03 7.26
N PHE A 65 -12.54 -8.58 8.16
CA PHE A 65 -12.05 -9.32 9.32
C PHE A 65 -12.87 -10.58 9.53
N HIS A 66 -12.21 -11.73 9.53
CA HIS A 66 -12.84 -13.02 9.66
C HIS A 66 -13.02 -13.40 11.14
N CYS A 67 -14.26 -13.74 11.51
CA CYS A 67 -14.59 -14.34 12.79
C CYS A 67 -14.46 -15.86 12.67
N ALA A 68 -13.48 -16.46 13.33
CA ALA A 68 -13.26 -17.90 13.26
C ALA A 68 -14.31 -18.68 14.06
N SER A 69 -14.50 -19.97 13.74
CA SER A 69 -15.45 -20.88 14.36
C SER A 69 -15.30 -21.07 15.89
N ASN A 70 -14.15 -20.67 16.43
CA ASN A 70 -13.87 -20.71 17.87
C ASN A 70 -14.28 -19.43 18.63
N GLY A 71 -14.99 -18.49 18.00
CA GLY A 71 -15.43 -17.24 18.59
C GLY A 71 -14.34 -16.19 18.75
N LYS A 72 -13.25 -16.36 18.06
CA LYS A 72 -12.14 -15.39 18.07
C LYS A 72 -11.91 -14.83 16.68
N TRP A 73 -11.60 -13.57 16.62
CA TRP A 73 -11.13 -12.95 15.40
C TRP A 73 -9.87 -13.63 14.88
N SER A 74 -9.73 -13.71 13.57
CA SER A 74 -8.56 -14.32 12.92
C SER A 74 -7.26 -13.81 13.55
N LYS A 75 -6.38 -14.75 13.89
CA LYS A 75 -5.06 -14.44 14.47
C LYS A 75 -4.16 -13.63 13.55
N TYR A 76 -4.42 -13.67 12.25
CA TYR A 76 -3.67 -12.91 11.26
C TYR A 76 -4.08 -11.42 11.21
N GLY A 77 -5.12 -11.03 11.96
CA GLY A 77 -5.65 -9.68 11.96
C GLY A 77 -6.64 -9.43 10.82
N PRO A 78 -7.15 -8.17 10.73
CA PRO A 78 -7.99 -7.76 9.63
C PRO A 78 -7.16 -7.60 8.33
N ASN A 79 -7.79 -7.88 7.21
CA ASN A 79 -7.22 -7.68 5.88
C ASN A 79 -7.57 -6.27 5.37
N LEU A 80 -6.57 -5.42 5.25
CA LEU A 80 -6.66 -4.08 4.67
C LEU A 80 -5.95 -4.01 3.31
N GLY A 81 -5.76 -5.14 2.64
CA GLY A 81 -5.10 -5.23 1.34
C GLY A 81 -5.76 -4.44 0.22
N SER A 82 -7.06 -4.14 0.36
CA SER A 82 -7.79 -3.27 -0.58
C SER A 82 -7.84 -1.81 -0.14
N CYS A 83 -7.34 -1.48 1.06
CA CYS A 83 -7.31 -0.12 1.55
C CYS A 83 -6.15 0.65 0.93
N LYS A 84 -6.45 1.78 0.30
CA LYS A 84 -5.48 2.63 -0.35
C LYS A 84 -5.68 4.08 0.07
N THR A 85 -4.61 4.75 0.48
CA THR A 85 -4.67 6.16 0.87
C THR A 85 -4.95 7.06 -0.33
N SER A 86 -5.63 8.18 -0.09
CA SER A 86 -5.95 9.16 -1.12
C SER A 86 -4.71 9.76 -1.79
N ILE A 87 -3.56 9.75 -1.12
CA ILE A 87 -2.29 10.24 -1.67
C ILE A 87 -1.77 9.28 -2.73
N ILE A 88 -1.72 7.97 -2.46
CA ILE A 88 -1.32 6.96 -3.46
C ILE A 88 -2.26 7.03 -4.67
N SER A 89 -3.57 7.07 -4.46
CA SER A 89 -4.55 7.21 -5.55
C SER A 89 -4.30 8.46 -6.41
N ARG A 90 -3.91 9.57 -5.78
CA ARG A 90 -3.58 10.82 -6.49
C ARG A 90 -2.28 10.72 -7.30
N ILE A 91 -1.27 10.01 -6.79
CA ILE A 91 -0.04 9.75 -7.54
C ILE A 91 -0.34 8.84 -8.74
N GLU A 92 -1.15 7.78 -8.57
CA GLU A 92 -1.62 6.92 -9.67
C GLU A 92 -2.37 7.72 -10.74
N ASP A 93 -3.20 8.69 -10.34
CA ASP A 93 -3.85 9.62 -11.28
C ASP A 93 -2.82 10.46 -12.04
N GLY A 94 -1.77 10.92 -11.37
CA GLY A 94 -0.65 11.61 -11.99
C GLY A 94 0.07 10.74 -13.02
N VAL A 95 0.27 9.46 -12.69
CA VAL A 95 0.82 8.46 -13.62
C VAL A 95 -0.07 8.33 -14.86
N ARG A 96 -1.39 8.17 -14.68
CA ARG A 96 -2.33 8.09 -15.82
C ARG A 96 -2.33 9.36 -16.68
N LYS A 97 -2.18 10.53 -16.06
CA LYS A 97 -2.11 11.83 -16.73
C LYS A 97 -0.73 12.16 -17.29
N GLN A 98 0.20 11.21 -17.29
CA GLN A 98 1.55 11.34 -17.83
C GLN A 98 2.34 12.54 -17.26
N LYS A 99 2.15 12.84 -15.96
CA LYS A 99 2.98 13.82 -15.28
C LYS A 99 4.44 13.38 -15.23
N ALA A 100 5.36 14.33 -15.00
CA ALA A 100 6.79 14.10 -14.96
C ALA A 100 7.17 13.05 -13.89
N GLU A 101 8.02 12.10 -14.26
CA GLU A 101 8.40 10.95 -13.43
C GLU A 101 9.05 11.40 -12.12
N ASN A 102 9.96 12.40 -12.17
CA ASN A 102 10.61 12.93 -10.97
C ASN A 102 9.62 13.61 -10.02
N GLU A 103 8.61 14.31 -10.51
CA GLU A 103 7.55 14.89 -9.66
C GLU A 103 6.82 13.78 -8.90
N LEU A 104 6.44 12.72 -9.61
CA LEU A 104 5.63 11.63 -9.06
C LEU A 104 6.42 10.79 -8.06
N ILE A 105 7.67 10.43 -8.37
CA ILE A 105 8.51 9.63 -7.46
C ILE A 105 8.89 10.42 -6.20
N THR A 106 9.19 11.73 -6.34
CA THR A 106 9.45 12.60 -5.19
C THR A 106 8.21 12.72 -4.29
N ASN A 107 7.01 12.79 -4.87
CA ASN A 107 5.76 12.79 -4.09
C ASN A 107 5.56 11.46 -3.35
N LEU A 108 5.92 10.33 -3.96
CA LEU A 108 5.87 9.02 -3.34
C LEU A 108 6.87 8.91 -2.17
N ALA A 109 8.12 9.32 -2.37
CA ALA A 109 9.15 9.32 -1.31
C ALA A 109 8.75 10.23 -0.13
N ARG A 110 8.16 11.39 -0.43
CA ARG A 110 7.64 12.31 0.59
C ARG A 110 6.46 11.70 1.36
N PHE A 111 5.56 11.00 0.68
CA PHE A 111 4.45 10.28 1.30
C PHE A 111 4.96 9.30 2.35
N PHE A 112 5.93 8.45 2.00
CA PHE A 112 6.50 7.48 2.92
C PHE A 112 7.23 8.13 4.10
N LYS A 113 7.91 9.25 3.90
CA LYS A 113 8.59 9.99 4.97
C LYS A 113 7.62 10.65 5.96
N SER A 114 6.44 11.06 5.51
CA SER A 114 5.50 11.87 6.29
C SER A 114 4.46 11.08 7.08
N ARG A 115 4.40 9.76 6.93
CA ARG A 115 3.37 8.92 7.55
C ARG A 115 3.95 7.75 8.31
N ASN A 116 3.20 7.35 9.36
CA ASN A 116 3.54 6.19 10.20
C ASN A 116 2.55 5.03 10.02
N GLN A 117 1.48 5.22 9.23
CA GLN A 117 0.48 4.19 9.01
C GLN A 117 0.22 4.02 7.52
N PHE A 118 0.37 2.80 7.05
CA PHE A 118 0.16 2.36 5.67
C PHE A 118 -0.79 1.16 5.64
N PHE A 119 -1.32 0.86 4.47
CA PHE A 119 -2.20 -0.29 4.20
C PHE A 119 -1.61 -1.15 3.09
N GLY A 120 -2.10 -2.39 2.96
CA GLY A 120 -1.64 -3.28 1.90
C GLY A 120 -1.81 -2.71 0.50
N GLY A 121 -2.90 -1.98 0.24
CA GLY A 121 -3.12 -1.31 -1.04
C GLY A 121 -2.14 -0.16 -1.32
N ASP A 122 -1.54 0.44 -0.29
CA ASP A 122 -0.48 1.44 -0.47
C ASP A 122 0.83 0.78 -0.93
N ILE A 123 1.16 -0.39 -0.37
CA ILE A 123 2.34 -1.18 -0.75
C ILE A 123 2.26 -1.56 -2.23
N ASP A 124 1.14 -2.18 -2.61
CA ASP A 124 0.89 -2.61 -3.99
C ASP A 124 0.90 -1.44 -4.98
N GLY A 125 0.18 -0.37 -4.64
CA GLY A 125 0.13 0.83 -5.46
C GLY A 125 1.50 1.50 -5.63
N ALA A 126 2.29 1.57 -4.56
CA ALA A 126 3.62 2.17 -4.61
C ALA A 126 4.58 1.39 -5.53
N VAL A 127 4.62 0.05 -5.41
CA VAL A 127 5.47 -0.77 -6.28
C VAL A 127 5.03 -0.68 -7.74
N ALA A 128 3.72 -0.66 -8.01
CA ALA A 128 3.19 -0.46 -9.36
C ALA A 128 3.55 0.92 -9.94
N ILE A 129 3.51 1.99 -9.11
CA ILE A 129 3.94 3.34 -9.51
C ILE A 129 5.42 3.32 -9.87
N ILE A 130 6.29 2.82 -8.98
CA ILE A 130 7.75 2.79 -9.20
C ILE A 130 8.05 2.06 -10.52
N ARG A 131 7.50 0.87 -10.71
CA ARG A 131 7.68 0.09 -11.95
C ARG A 131 7.28 0.88 -13.18
N THR A 132 6.05 1.42 -13.19
CA THR A 132 5.54 2.16 -14.36
C THR A 132 6.39 3.39 -14.66
N LEU A 133 6.92 4.08 -13.66
CA LEU A 133 7.76 5.26 -13.87
C LEU A 133 9.14 4.85 -14.38
N THR A 134 9.71 3.74 -13.92
CA THR A 134 10.99 3.18 -14.41
C THR A 134 10.87 2.77 -15.88
N ASP A 135 9.82 2.00 -16.23
CA ASP A 135 9.54 1.59 -17.61
C ASP A 135 9.41 2.80 -18.56
N ARG A 136 8.72 3.86 -18.12
CA ARG A 136 8.59 5.10 -18.91
C ARG A 136 9.91 5.80 -19.11
N LEU A 137 10.73 5.86 -18.08
CA LEU A 137 12.05 6.46 -18.16
C LEU A 137 12.92 5.71 -19.15
N GLN A 138 12.94 4.38 -19.07
CA GLN A 138 13.67 3.53 -20.00
C GLN A 138 13.23 3.76 -21.44
N TYR A 139 11.92 3.72 -21.70
CA TYR A 139 11.38 3.97 -23.04
C TYR A 139 11.75 5.36 -23.57
N ARG A 140 11.61 6.38 -22.73
CA ARG A 140 11.92 7.76 -23.11
C ARG A 140 13.39 7.93 -23.48
N PHE A 141 14.31 7.37 -22.72
CA PHE A 141 15.74 7.51 -23.02
C PHE A 141 16.17 6.72 -24.24
N GLN A 142 15.56 5.57 -24.49
CA GLN A 142 15.79 4.81 -25.73
C GLN A 142 15.28 5.56 -26.98
N THR A 143 14.25 6.38 -26.86
CA THR A 143 13.65 7.10 -27.99
C THR A 143 14.19 8.53 -28.16
N GLU A 144 14.66 9.20 -27.10
CA GLU A 144 15.24 10.55 -27.16
C GLU A 144 16.58 10.62 -27.90
N GLU A 145 17.28 9.51 -28.11
CA GLU A 145 18.50 9.46 -28.97
C GLU A 145 18.21 9.93 -30.40
N THR A 146 16.96 9.88 -30.84
CA THR A 146 16.52 10.29 -32.19
C THR A 146 16.12 11.77 -32.29
N SER A 147 15.97 12.51 -31.18
CA SER A 147 15.35 13.86 -31.17
C SER A 147 16.31 15.00 -30.83
N GLY A 148 17.60 14.72 -30.73
CA GLY A 148 18.65 15.67 -30.37
C GLY A 148 19.03 15.64 -28.89
N PRO A 149 20.33 15.57 -28.56
CA PRO A 149 20.77 15.25 -27.21
C PRO A 149 20.57 16.44 -26.27
N LYS A 150 19.76 16.23 -25.20
CA LYS A 150 19.88 17.07 -24.02
C LYS A 150 21.32 16.92 -23.46
N PRO A 151 21.90 17.98 -22.87
CA PRO A 151 23.22 17.88 -22.27
C PRO A 151 23.31 16.68 -21.32
N TYR A 152 24.35 15.88 -21.46
CA TYR A 152 24.59 14.68 -20.63
C TYR A 152 24.40 14.93 -19.13
N ALA A 153 24.97 16.03 -18.60
CA ALA A 153 24.85 16.40 -17.21
C ALA A 153 23.39 16.56 -16.71
N VAL A 154 22.49 17.06 -17.58
CA VAL A 154 21.07 17.22 -17.24
C VAL A 154 20.38 15.87 -17.15
N ARG A 155 20.70 14.95 -18.07
CA ARG A 155 20.15 13.57 -18.04
C ARG A 155 20.68 12.81 -16.82
N LYS A 156 21.98 12.89 -16.54
CA LYS A 156 22.62 12.25 -15.37
C LYS A 156 21.94 12.70 -14.08
N ASN A 157 21.84 14.02 -13.85
CA ASN A 157 21.20 14.56 -12.65
C ASN A 157 19.72 14.14 -12.52
N TYR A 158 19.00 14.08 -13.64
CA TYR A 158 17.59 13.66 -13.63
C TYR A 158 17.47 12.19 -13.19
N MET A 159 18.32 11.32 -13.71
CA MET A 159 18.35 9.90 -13.37
C MET A 159 18.77 9.67 -11.92
N GLN A 160 19.83 10.33 -11.46
CA GLN A 160 20.30 10.21 -10.08
C GLN A 160 19.21 10.59 -9.09
N ASN A 161 18.54 11.74 -9.28
CA ASN A 161 17.46 12.18 -8.40
C ASN A 161 16.28 11.19 -8.41
N PHE A 162 15.93 10.67 -9.58
CA PHE A 162 14.85 9.69 -9.70
C PHE A 162 15.17 8.43 -8.89
N PHE A 163 16.36 7.84 -9.09
CA PHE A 163 16.73 6.61 -8.39
C PHE A 163 16.96 6.81 -6.90
N GLN A 164 17.46 7.96 -6.45
CA GLN A 164 17.51 8.28 -5.03
C GLN A 164 16.13 8.21 -4.37
N ASP A 165 15.11 8.77 -5.01
CA ASP A 165 13.76 8.75 -4.49
C ASP A 165 13.11 7.35 -4.59
N VAL A 166 13.46 6.55 -5.62
CA VAL A 166 13.10 5.11 -5.69
C VAL A 166 13.70 4.36 -4.50
N ILE A 167 15.01 4.46 -4.28
CA ILE A 167 15.70 3.78 -3.18
C ILE A 167 15.12 4.17 -1.82
N ARG A 168 14.86 5.46 -1.59
CA ARG A 168 14.21 5.95 -0.37
C ARG A 168 12.82 5.35 -0.17
N SER A 169 12.03 5.28 -1.24
CA SER A 169 10.68 4.70 -1.20
C SER A 169 10.74 3.20 -0.88
N VAL A 170 11.58 2.46 -1.60
CA VAL A 170 11.74 1.01 -1.39
C VAL A 170 12.31 0.69 0.00
N SER A 171 13.29 1.46 0.48
CA SER A 171 13.82 1.31 1.83
C SER A 171 12.73 1.45 2.91
N THR A 172 11.81 2.39 2.71
CA THR A 172 10.65 2.52 3.61
C THR A 172 9.71 1.33 3.48
N LEU A 173 9.43 0.87 2.25
CA LEU A 173 8.57 -0.29 1.99
C LEU A 173 9.06 -1.57 2.69
N ILE A 174 10.37 -1.76 2.84
CA ILE A 174 10.95 -2.94 3.52
C ILE A 174 11.30 -2.67 4.99
N SER A 175 10.91 -1.54 5.54
CA SER A 175 11.19 -1.18 6.93
C SER A 175 10.19 -1.83 7.90
N LYS A 176 10.55 -1.83 9.19
CA LYS A 176 9.68 -2.37 10.25
C LYS A 176 8.34 -1.65 10.35
N GLN A 177 8.25 -0.39 9.97
CA GLN A 177 7.03 0.41 10.06
C GLN A 177 5.93 -0.05 9.07
N THR A 178 6.28 -0.82 8.04
CA THR A 178 5.33 -1.31 7.03
C THR A 178 4.93 -2.78 7.22
N ILE A 179 5.45 -3.47 8.25
CA ILE A 179 5.19 -4.90 8.47
C ILE A 179 3.69 -5.20 8.49
N ASP A 180 2.90 -4.43 9.25
CA ASP A 180 1.46 -4.64 9.34
C ASP A 180 0.78 -4.48 7.97
N SER A 181 1.27 -3.57 7.14
CA SER A 181 0.74 -3.36 5.78
C SER A 181 1.07 -4.52 4.83
N TRP A 182 2.25 -5.12 4.98
CA TRP A 182 2.58 -6.37 4.28
C TRP A 182 1.70 -7.52 4.74
N MET A 183 1.35 -7.59 6.03
CA MET A 183 0.47 -8.62 6.57
C MET A 183 -1.00 -8.43 6.15
N ASP A 184 -1.40 -7.25 5.70
CA ASP A 184 -2.71 -7.00 5.09
C ASP A 184 -2.89 -7.74 3.74
N LEU A 185 -1.79 -8.16 3.11
CA LEU A 185 -1.79 -8.85 1.81
C LEU A 185 -1.72 -10.37 2.01
N ASP A 186 -2.35 -11.14 1.12
CA ASP A 186 -2.14 -12.58 1.08
C ASP A 186 -0.72 -12.94 0.63
N LYS A 187 -0.35 -14.20 0.81
CA LYS A 187 1.02 -14.68 0.52
C LYS A 187 1.39 -14.49 -0.95
N ASP A 188 0.49 -14.85 -1.86
CA ASP A 188 0.80 -14.85 -3.29
C ASP A 188 0.96 -13.42 -3.80
N ARG A 189 0.10 -12.51 -3.32
CA ARG A 189 0.21 -11.09 -3.64
C ARG A 189 1.51 -10.48 -3.10
N ARG A 190 1.91 -10.82 -1.86
CA ARG A 190 3.21 -10.40 -1.31
C ARG A 190 4.38 -10.86 -2.19
N MET A 191 4.38 -12.14 -2.59
CA MET A 191 5.46 -12.69 -3.43
C MET A 191 5.54 -11.98 -4.77
N ASN A 192 4.40 -11.72 -5.42
CA ASN A 192 4.35 -11.00 -6.69
C ASN A 192 4.88 -9.56 -6.54
N ILE A 193 4.48 -8.85 -5.48
CA ILE A 193 4.94 -7.48 -5.22
C ILE A 193 6.46 -7.46 -5.00
N VAL A 194 7.00 -8.39 -4.20
CA VAL A 194 8.45 -8.49 -3.95
C VAL A 194 9.20 -8.80 -5.24
N SER A 195 8.71 -9.74 -6.05
CA SER A 195 9.35 -10.06 -7.34
C SER A 195 9.36 -8.87 -8.29
N ASN A 196 8.24 -8.15 -8.39
CA ASN A 196 8.15 -6.93 -9.20
C ASN A 196 9.11 -5.83 -8.69
N MET A 197 9.20 -5.65 -7.38
CA MET A 197 10.09 -4.67 -6.77
C MET A 197 11.57 -4.99 -7.06
N LEU A 198 11.98 -6.24 -6.91
CA LEU A 198 13.34 -6.68 -7.21
C LEU A 198 13.68 -6.49 -8.69
N SER A 199 12.80 -6.97 -9.61
CA SER A 199 12.99 -6.78 -11.05
C SER A 199 13.12 -5.30 -11.42
N THR A 200 12.28 -4.44 -10.84
CA THR A 200 12.33 -3.00 -11.11
C THR A 200 13.60 -2.34 -10.60
N LEU A 201 14.13 -2.79 -9.46
CA LEU A 201 15.42 -2.29 -8.94
C LEU A 201 16.59 -2.72 -9.84
N ASP A 202 16.60 -3.97 -10.31
CA ASP A 202 17.62 -4.47 -11.23
C ASP A 202 17.59 -3.70 -12.57
N GLU A 203 16.41 -3.58 -13.17
CA GLU A 203 16.20 -2.81 -14.41
C GLU A 203 16.64 -1.34 -14.23
N GLY A 204 16.30 -0.74 -13.09
CA GLY A 204 16.69 0.61 -12.74
C GLY A 204 18.21 0.77 -12.58
N ALA A 205 18.86 -0.19 -11.93
CA ALA A 205 20.31 -0.16 -11.76
C ALA A 205 21.04 -0.24 -13.12
N PHE A 206 20.59 -1.11 -14.03
CA PHE A 206 21.13 -1.17 -15.39
C PHE A 206 20.91 0.14 -16.16
N LEU A 207 19.71 0.69 -16.07
CA LEU A 207 19.40 1.97 -16.72
C LEU A 207 20.27 3.12 -16.17
N LEU A 208 20.57 3.13 -14.87
CA LEU A 208 21.46 4.12 -14.28
C LEU A 208 22.90 3.92 -14.74
N ALA A 209 23.39 2.67 -14.84
CA ALA A 209 24.73 2.34 -15.29
C ALA A 209 25.02 2.82 -16.74
N ASP A 210 24.03 2.81 -17.62
CA ASP A 210 24.16 3.30 -19.01
C ASP A 210 24.42 4.83 -19.08
N PHE A 211 24.18 5.56 -17.99
CA PHE A 211 24.42 7.01 -17.88
C PHE A 211 25.70 7.38 -17.13
N ILE A 212 26.53 6.40 -16.76
CA ILE A 212 27.78 6.62 -16.03
C ILE A 212 28.95 6.31 -16.99
N ASP A 213 29.50 7.34 -17.61
CA ASP A 213 30.59 7.21 -18.61
C ASP A 213 31.99 6.97 -18.02
N ILE A 214 32.16 7.00 -16.69
CA ILE A 214 33.45 6.87 -16.03
C ILE A 214 33.24 5.95 -14.83
N PRO A 215 34.29 5.25 -14.32
CA PRO A 215 34.19 4.44 -13.12
C PRO A 215 33.98 5.33 -11.88
N GLU A 216 32.86 6.03 -11.81
CA GLU A 216 32.35 6.66 -10.61
C GLU A 216 31.55 5.59 -9.85
N ILE A 217 32.01 5.27 -8.66
CA ILE A 217 31.20 4.45 -7.75
C ILE A 217 30.09 5.36 -7.20
N LEU A 218 28.87 5.13 -7.64
CA LEU A 218 27.69 5.75 -7.01
C LEU A 218 27.25 4.86 -5.87
N GLU A 219 27.55 5.30 -4.64
CA GLU A 219 26.99 4.68 -3.44
C GLU A 219 25.70 5.40 -3.05
N GLU A 220 24.57 4.75 -3.27
CA GLU A 220 23.29 5.17 -2.70
C GLU A 220 22.96 4.27 -1.53
N THR A 221 23.06 4.81 -0.34
CA THR A 221 22.74 4.10 0.91
C THR A 221 21.48 4.65 1.55
N SER A 222 20.65 3.76 2.00
CA SER A 222 19.50 4.04 2.84
C SER A 222 19.54 3.09 4.04
N SER A 223 18.71 3.34 5.05
CA SER A 223 18.73 2.53 6.30
C SER A 223 18.56 1.02 6.07
N ASN A 224 17.99 0.60 4.93
CA ASN A 224 17.67 -0.80 4.63
C ASN A 224 18.20 -1.28 3.27
N ILE A 225 18.76 -0.39 2.45
CA ILE A 225 19.26 -0.71 1.10
C ILE A 225 20.59 -0.02 0.88
N GLY A 226 21.58 -0.75 0.38
CA GLY A 226 22.83 -0.22 -0.15
C GLY A 226 23.02 -0.74 -1.57
N ASN A 227 23.24 0.16 -2.53
CA ASN A 227 23.61 -0.15 -3.90
C ASN A 227 24.93 0.57 -4.22
N ALA A 228 25.89 -0.19 -4.73
CA ALA A 228 27.11 0.33 -5.36
C ALA A 228 27.05 -0.03 -6.86
N ILE A 229 27.20 0.94 -7.73
CA ILE A 229 27.27 0.79 -9.18
C ILE A 229 28.57 1.38 -9.69
#